data_ab60448fb2218a2f17b57191b386c5ef
#
_entry.id   ab60448fb2218a2f17b57191b386c5ef
#
_cell.length_a   1.000
_cell.length_b   1.000
_cell.length_c   1.000
_cell.angle_alpha   90.00
_cell.angle_beta   90.00
_cell.angle_gamma   90.00
#
_symmetry.space_group_name_H-M   'P 1'
#
loop_
_entity.id
_entity.type
_entity.pdbx_description
1 polymer ?
#
loop_
_entity_poly.entity_id
_entity_poly.type
_entity_poly.pdbx_seq_one_letter_code
_entity_poly.pdbx_strand_id
1 'polypeptide(L)'
;EPSNDIDLATLELLEKLIREWEHIVVFISHDETLIENTANMVIHIEQIVRKTKSRYTVAKLPYRTYVEERLQNFERQEQKAQSDRREKALRDEKYRKVYQSVQNALNNCSRQAPSVAKNLKDKMHTVKAMNRRFEKEDARMTEMPEQEEAIYFQLGGAEAAMPAGKTVIEYQLPKLETPDGERVLAENITLKIRGPEKICIVGPNGAG
;
A
#
# COMPACT_ATOMS: atom_id res chain seq x y z
N GLU A 1 16.70 -7.99 -12.55
CA GLU A 1 15.63 -8.91 -12.09
C GLU A 1 15.91 -10.31 -12.61
N PRO A 2 16.58 -11.16 -11.82
CA PRO A 2 16.99 -12.48 -12.29
C PRO A 2 15.81 -13.48 -12.40
N SER A 3 14.66 -13.16 -11.80
CA SER A 3 13.47 -14.03 -11.81
C SER A 3 12.54 -13.80 -13.00
N ASN A 4 12.79 -12.79 -13.84
CA ASN A 4 11.96 -12.54 -15.01
C ASN A 4 12.30 -13.54 -16.11
N ASP A 5 11.26 -14.05 -16.77
CA ASP A 5 11.37 -14.93 -17.96
C ASP A 5 12.13 -16.25 -17.77
N ILE A 6 12.30 -16.71 -16.52
CA ILE A 6 12.90 -18.02 -16.24
C ILE A 6 11.83 -19.02 -15.82
N ASP A 7 12.08 -20.29 -16.10
CA ASP A 7 11.22 -21.38 -15.67
C ASP A 7 11.46 -21.79 -14.21
N LEU A 8 10.54 -22.55 -13.65
CA LEU A 8 10.57 -22.97 -12.26
C LEU A 8 11.86 -23.72 -11.89
N ALA A 9 12.34 -24.59 -12.76
CA ALA A 9 13.54 -25.38 -12.52
C ALA A 9 14.80 -24.49 -12.46
N THR A 10 14.87 -23.49 -13.33
CA THR A 10 15.95 -22.50 -13.33
C THR A 10 15.86 -21.58 -12.11
N LEU A 11 14.65 -21.23 -11.64
CA LEU A 11 14.43 -20.45 -10.43
C LEU A 11 14.92 -21.21 -9.20
N GLU A 12 14.59 -22.49 -9.05
CA GLU A 12 15.06 -23.34 -7.96
C GLU A 12 16.60 -23.47 -7.95
N LEU A 13 17.21 -23.59 -9.13
CA LEU A 13 18.66 -23.60 -9.26
C LEU A 13 19.27 -22.27 -8.83
N LEU A 14 18.67 -21.15 -9.21
CA LEU A 14 19.09 -19.80 -8.80
C LEU A 14 19.00 -19.60 -7.28
N GLU A 15 17.91 -20.03 -6.66
CA GLU A 15 17.75 -20.00 -5.20
C GLU A 15 18.85 -20.78 -4.48
N LYS A 16 19.14 -21.99 -4.98
CA LYS A 16 20.20 -22.85 -4.44
C LYS A 16 21.57 -22.16 -4.57
N LEU A 17 21.86 -21.60 -5.74
CA LEU A 17 23.12 -20.92 -6.00
C LEU A 17 23.30 -19.71 -5.08
N ILE A 18 22.27 -18.89 -4.90
CA ILE A 18 22.33 -17.72 -4.00
C ILE A 18 22.55 -18.17 -2.54
N ARG A 19 21.88 -19.23 -2.09
CA ARG A 19 22.04 -19.76 -0.72
C ARG A 19 23.40 -20.36 -0.42
N GLU A 20 23.98 -21.04 -1.40
CA GLU A 20 25.29 -21.70 -1.26
C GLU A 20 26.47 -20.74 -1.50
N TRP A 21 26.21 -19.53 -2.01
CA TRP A 21 27.25 -18.56 -2.32
C TRP A 21 27.81 -17.92 -1.05
N GLU A 22 29.13 -18.04 -0.84
CA GLU A 22 29.80 -17.54 0.37
C GLU A 22 30.09 -16.03 0.37
N HIS A 23 29.89 -15.36 -0.77
CA HIS A 23 30.17 -13.95 -0.90
C HIS A 23 28.87 -13.11 -0.90
N ILE A 24 29.03 -11.78 -0.92
CA ILE A 24 27.91 -10.86 -0.96
C ILE A 24 27.17 -11.01 -2.31
N VAL A 25 25.86 -11.21 -2.23
CA VAL A 25 24.95 -11.18 -3.38
C VAL A 25 23.96 -10.03 -3.17
N VAL A 26 23.83 -9.19 -4.18
CA VAL A 26 22.82 -8.11 -4.21
C VAL A 26 21.98 -8.31 -5.46
N PHE A 27 20.67 -8.44 -5.28
CA PHE A 27 19.74 -8.63 -6.39
C PHE A 27 18.47 -7.82 -6.19
N ILE A 28 17.74 -7.60 -7.26
CA ILE A 28 16.42 -6.96 -7.27
C ILE A 28 15.43 -7.97 -7.84
N SER A 29 14.33 -8.21 -7.15
CA SER A 29 13.26 -9.09 -7.62
C SER A 29 11.91 -8.61 -7.14
N HIS A 30 10.87 -8.93 -7.91
CA HIS A 30 9.46 -8.83 -7.52
C HIS A 30 8.88 -10.18 -7.08
N ASP A 31 9.67 -11.24 -7.17
CA ASP A 31 9.29 -12.57 -6.71
C ASP A 31 9.50 -12.68 -5.21
N GLU A 32 8.39 -12.62 -4.46
CA GLU A 32 8.39 -12.71 -3.00
C GLU A 32 8.96 -14.04 -2.52
N THR A 33 8.72 -15.14 -3.25
CA THR A 33 9.21 -16.47 -2.89
C THR A 33 10.74 -16.54 -2.97
N LEU A 34 11.32 -16.03 -4.06
CA LEU A 34 12.77 -15.93 -4.22
C LEU A 34 13.39 -15.09 -3.10
N ILE A 35 12.78 -13.92 -2.79
CA ILE A 35 13.29 -13.03 -1.74
C ILE A 35 13.20 -13.72 -0.37
N GLU A 36 12.06 -14.33 -0.05
CA GLU A 36 11.84 -15.01 1.24
C GLU A 36 12.81 -16.17 1.45
N ASN A 37 13.08 -16.95 0.39
CA ASN A 37 13.94 -18.12 0.46
C ASN A 37 15.44 -17.79 0.51
N THR A 38 15.87 -16.61 0.03
CA THR A 38 17.30 -16.34 -0.19
C THR A 38 17.81 -15.11 0.52
N ALA A 39 16.97 -14.08 0.75
CA ALA A 39 17.42 -12.81 1.32
C ALA A 39 17.46 -12.84 2.87
N ASN A 40 18.61 -12.44 3.43
CA ASN A 40 18.77 -12.24 4.87
C ASN A 40 18.78 -10.76 5.27
N MET A 41 18.74 -9.85 4.30
CA MET A 41 18.67 -8.41 4.48
C MET A 41 17.85 -7.80 3.35
N VAL A 42 16.98 -6.85 3.70
CA VAL A 42 16.15 -6.12 2.74
C VAL A 42 16.58 -4.66 2.68
N ILE A 43 16.82 -4.16 1.48
CA ILE A 43 16.98 -2.74 1.21
C ILE A 43 15.75 -2.28 0.44
N HIS A 44 14.84 -1.60 1.13
CA HIS A 44 13.62 -1.10 0.52
C HIS A 44 13.80 0.37 0.12
N ILE A 45 13.59 0.66 -1.15
CA ILE A 45 13.64 2.00 -1.73
C ILE A 45 12.22 2.40 -2.11
N GLU A 46 11.77 3.53 -1.60
CA GLU A 46 10.43 4.05 -1.88
C GLU A 46 10.46 5.53 -2.22
N GLN A 47 9.48 5.98 -2.96
CA GLN A 47 9.25 7.40 -3.24
C GLN A 47 8.01 7.85 -2.49
N ILE A 48 8.20 8.77 -1.56
CA ILE A 48 7.13 9.37 -0.74
C ILE A 48 6.82 10.80 -1.20
N VAL A 49 5.77 11.41 -0.62
CA VAL A 49 5.32 12.78 -0.94
C VAL A 49 5.03 12.93 -2.43
N ARG A 50 4.09 12.12 -2.93
CA ARG A 50 3.69 12.07 -4.36
C ARG A 50 4.89 11.86 -5.29
N LYS A 51 5.78 10.95 -4.91
CA LYS A 51 6.99 10.60 -5.69
C LYS A 51 8.02 11.74 -5.82
N THR A 52 7.98 12.73 -4.93
CA THR A 52 8.94 13.85 -4.95
C THR A 52 10.14 13.64 -4.03
N LYS A 53 10.02 12.76 -3.04
CA LYS A 53 11.08 12.52 -2.05
C LYS A 53 11.38 11.03 -1.96
N SER A 54 12.64 10.67 -2.18
CA SER A 54 13.12 9.30 -2.01
C SER A 54 13.46 8.99 -0.56
N ARG A 55 13.15 7.77 -0.12
CA ARG A 55 13.55 7.20 1.15
C ARG A 55 14.06 5.79 0.94
N TYR A 56 15.03 5.36 1.73
CA TYR A 56 15.42 3.96 1.80
C TYR A 56 15.39 3.46 3.23
N THR A 57 15.11 2.19 3.39
CA THR A 57 15.12 1.49 4.67
C THR A 57 15.96 0.23 4.54
N VAL A 58 16.84 -0.01 5.52
CA VAL A 58 17.66 -1.23 5.58
C VAL A 58 17.17 -2.06 6.76
N ALA A 59 16.70 -3.26 6.50
CA ALA A 59 16.22 -4.20 7.50
C ALA A 59 17.04 -5.48 7.47
N LYS A 60 17.67 -5.82 8.60
CA LYS A 60 18.45 -7.06 8.78
C LYS A 60 17.58 -8.14 9.41
N LEU A 61 16.50 -8.51 8.70
CA LEU A 61 15.54 -9.53 9.10
C LEU A 61 14.99 -10.22 7.87
N PRO A 62 14.40 -11.41 8.03
CA PRO A 62 13.72 -12.12 6.97
C PRO A 62 12.65 -11.24 6.31
N TYR A 63 12.47 -11.40 5.00
CA TYR A 63 11.56 -10.59 4.19
C TYR A 63 10.12 -10.59 4.76
N ARG A 64 9.60 -11.75 5.13
CA ARG A 64 8.25 -11.87 5.70
C ARG A 64 8.06 -11.03 6.96
N THR A 65 9.02 -11.12 7.89
CA THR A 65 9.00 -10.32 9.12
C THR A 65 9.05 -8.82 8.81
N TYR A 66 9.86 -8.42 7.81
CA TYR A 66 9.93 -7.04 7.35
C TYR A 66 8.58 -6.54 6.83
N VAL A 67 7.90 -7.33 6.00
CA VAL A 67 6.57 -6.99 5.44
C VAL A 67 5.53 -6.85 6.57
N GLU A 68 5.51 -7.78 7.52
CA GLU A 68 4.60 -7.74 8.67
C GLU A 68 4.84 -6.50 9.55
N GLU A 69 6.09 -6.18 9.88
CA GLU A 69 6.42 -4.97 10.64
C GLU A 69 6.06 -3.69 9.89
N ARG A 70 6.30 -3.66 8.58
CA ARG A 70 5.92 -2.52 7.74
C ARG A 70 4.41 -2.29 7.75
N LEU A 71 3.62 -3.34 7.59
CA LEU A 71 2.16 -3.28 7.63
C LEU A 71 1.66 -2.76 8.98
N GLN A 72 2.17 -3.30 10.08
CA GLN A 72 1.82 -2.84 11.42
C GLN A 72 2.19 -1.36 11.67
N ASN A 73 3.36 -0.92 11.18
CA ASN A 73 3.77 0.47 11.30
C ASN A 73 2.88 1.40 10.47
N PHE A 74 2.46 0.96 9.28
CA PHE A 74 1.52 1.69 8.45
C PHE A 74 0.17 1.86 9.16
N GLU A 75 -0.41 0.79 9.70
CA GLU A 75 -1.67 0.82 10.45
C GLU A 75 -1.59 1.73 11.68
N ARG A 76 -0.48 1.65 12.44
CA ARG A 76 -0.25 2.51 13.61
C ARG A 76 -0.17 3.99 13.20
N GLN A 77 0.54 4.29 12.13
CA GLN A 77 0.65 5.66 11.61
C GLN A 77 -0.70 6.18 11.15
N GLU A 78 -1.49 5.37 10.45
CA GLU A 78 -2.84 5.73 10.01
C GLU A 78 -3.76 6.01 11.19
N GLN A 79 -3.82 5.12 12.18
CA GLN A 79 -4.62 5.31 13.39
C GLN A 79 -4.24 6.58 14.13
N LYS A 80 -2.94 6.84 14.27
CA LYS A 80 -2.46 8.06 14.92
C LYS A 80 -2.84 9.31 14.14
N ALA A 81 -2.65 9.32 12.81
CA ALA A 81 -3.04 10.43 11.96
C ALA A 81 -4.55 10.72 12.00
N GLN A 82 -5.37 9.66 12.07
CA GLN A 82 -6.83 9.79 12.24
C GLN A 82 -7.19 10.38 13.61
N SER A 83 -6.52 9.94 14.70
CA SER A 83 -6.71 10.49 16.04
C SER A 83 -6.34 11.96 16.09
N ASP A 84 -5.15 12.32 15.59
CA ASP A 84 -4.68 13.70 15.53
C ASP A 84 -5.67 14.61 14.77
N ARG A 85 -6.23 14.13 13.66
CA ARG A 85 -7.25 14.86 12.88
C ARG A 85 -8.54 15.06 13.65
N ARG A 86 -9.00 14.05 14.40
CA ARG A 86 -10.21 14.15 15.24
C ARG A 86 -10.00 15.16 16.38
N GLU A 87 -8.85 15.09 17.05
CA GLU A 87 -8.50 16.02 18.12
C GLU A 87 -8.42 17.46 17.60
N LYS A 88 -7.80 17.67 16.44
CA LYS A 88 -7.76 18.94 15.76
C LYS A 88 -9.16 19.47 15.48
N ALA A 89 -10.04 18.68 14.90
CA ALA A 89 -11.39 19.08 14.56
C ALA A 89 -12.18 19.54 15.81
N LEU A 90 -12.08 18.79 16.92
CA LEU A 90 -12.71 19.13 18.19
C LEU A 90 -12.14 20.41 18.80
N ARG A 91 -10.82 20.59 18.74
CA ARG A 91 -10.12 21.77 19.21
C ARG A 91 -10.52 23.01 18.41
N ASP A 92 -10.53 22.90 17.08
CA ASP A 92 -10.87 23.99 16.18
C ASP A 92 -12.36 24.41 16.32
N GLU A 93 -13.25 23.44 16.56
CA GLU A 93 -14.65 23.74 16.88
C GLU A 93 -14.80 24.49 18.18
N LYS A 94 -14.11 24.06 19.25
CA LYS A 94 -14.11 24.80 20.56
C LYS A 94 -13.53 26.19 20.40
N TYR A 95 -12.42 26.33 19.72
CA TYR A 95 -11.79 27.59 19.42
C TYR A 95 -12.75 28.53 18.67
N ARG A 96 -13.39 28.06 17.62
CA ARG A 96 -14.36 28.83 16.83
C ARG A 96 -15.52 29.33 17.67
N LYS A 97 -16.09 28.51 18.56
CA LYS A 97 -17.16 28.87 19.47
C LYS A 97 -16.71 30.02 20.42
N VAL A 98 -15.51 29.86 21.02
CA VAL A 98 -14.96 30.90 21.92
C VAL A 98 -14.68 32.20 21.19
N TYR A 99 -14.05 32.12 20.02
CA TYR A 99 -13.75 33.26 19.18
C TYR A 99 -15.02 34.04 18.81
N GLN A 100 -16.05 33.34 18.31
CA GLN A 100 -17.33 33.94 17.94
C GLN A 100 -18.03 34.60 19.14
N SER A 101 -18.02 33.93 20.30
CA SER A 101 -18.61 34.47 21.53
C SER A 101 -17.94 35.78 21.94
N VAL A 102 -16.61 35.85 21.97
CA VAL A 102 -15.87 37.07 22.33
C VAL A 102 -16.06 38.16 21.26
N GLN A 103 -16.08 37.77 19.97
CA GLN A 103 -16.32 38.72 18.88
C GLN A 103 -17.72 39.32 18.94
N ASN A 104 -18.75 38.53 19.21
CA ASN A 104 -20.11 39.00 19.36
C ASN A 104 -20.25 39.93 20.59
N ALA A 105 -19.61 39.57 21.71
CA ALA A 105 -19.59 40.42 22.90
C ALA A 105 -18.89 41.76 22.64
N LEU A 106 -17.81 41.78 21.86
CA LEU A 106 -17.14 43.01 21.44
C LEU A 106 -18.02 43.90 20.56
N ASN A 107 -18.72 43.28 19.59
CA ASN A 107 -19.59 44.01 18.66
C ASN A 107 -20.80 44.63 19.38
N ASN A 108 -21.30 43.97 20.43
CA ASN A 108 -22.46 44.41 21.20
C ASN A 108 -22.09 45.24 22.44
N CYS A 109 -20.80 45.53 22.66
CA CYS A 109 -20.36 46.28 23.81
C CYS A 109 -20.76 47.76 23.69
N SER A 110 -21.43 48.29 24.73
CA SER A 110 -21.81 49.69 24.78
C SER A 110 -20.58 50.62 24.85
N ARG A 111 -20.64 51.74 24.14
CA ARG A 111 -19.62 52.80 24.20
C ARG A 111 -19.47 53.41 25.59
N GLN A 112 -20.48 53.27 26.46
CA GLN A 112 -20.49 53.81 27.84
C GLN A 112 -19.78 52.87 28.84
N ALA A 113 -19.27 51.69 28.43
CA ALA A 113 -18.58 50.73 29.29
C ALA A 113 -17.13 50.46 28.84
N PRO A 114 -16.21 51.43 28.94
CA PRO A 114 -14.84 51.29 28.41
C PRO A 114 -14.02 50.20 29.11
N SER A 115 -14.27 49.91 30.37
CA SER A 115 -13.62 48.85 31.13
C SER A 115 -13.99 47.45 30.61
N VAL A 116 -15.27 47.26 30.26
CA VAL A 116 -15.76 46.00 29.67
C VAL A 116 -15.15 45.79 28.29
N ALA A 117 -15.11 46.86 27.47
CA ALA A 117 -14.49 46.81 26.16
C ALA A 117 -12.99 46.44 26.22
N LYS A 118 -12.25 46.99 27.22
CA LYS A 118 -10.86 46.64 27.46
C LYS A 118 -10.70 45.15 27.80
N ASN A 119 -11.45 44.62 28.76
CA ASN A 119 -11.43 43.26 29.17
C ASN A 119 -11.74 42.26 28.00
N LEU A 120 -12.70 42.64 27.12
CA LEU A 120 -13.03 41.83 25.95
C LEU A 120 -11.92 41.85 24.89
N LYS A 121 -11.21 42.98 24.71
CA LYS A 121 -10.04 43.10 23.86
C LYS A 121 -8.90 42.20 24.36
N ASP A 122 -8.64 42.20 25.66
CA ASP A 122 -7.62 41.37 26.30
C ASP A 122 -7.96 39.86 26.13
N LYS A 123 -9.23 39.49 26.32
CA LYS A 123 -9.71 38.12 26.02
C LYS A 123 -9.51 37.77 24.55
N MET A 124 -9.82 38.65 23.61
CA MET A 124 -9.61 38.42 22.20
C MET A 124 -8.11 38.24 21.87
N HIS A 125 -7.25 39.01 22.55
CA HIS A 125 -5.80 38.84 22.39
C HIS A 125 -5.33 37.45 22.85
N THR A 126 -5.85 36.97 23.98
CA THR A 126 -5.59 35.64 24.51
C THR A 126 -6.08 34.56 23.53
N VAL A 127 -7.28 34.68 22.99
CA VAL A 127 -7.85 33.75 22.01
C VAL A 127 -6.98 33.67 20.74
N LYS A 128 -6.53 34.82 20.23
CA LYS A 128 -5.61 34.85 19.07
C LYS A 128 -4.25 34.24 19.38
N ALA A 129 -3.75 34.43 20.62
CA ALA A 129 -2.50 33.76 21.04
C ALA A 129 -2.65 32.24 21.11
N MET A 130 -3.82 31.73 21.52
CA MET A 130 -4.12 30.30 21.46
C MET A 130 -4.06 29.75 20.03
N ASN A 131 -4.56 30.50 19.04
CA ASN A 131 -4.50 30.06 17.64
C ASN A 131 -3.06 29.87 17.15
N ARG A 132 -2.16 30.78 17.48
CA ARG A 132 -0.73 30.63 17.12
C ARG A 132 -0.08 29.41 17.75
N ARG A 133 -0.55 29.02 18.94
CA ARG A 133 -0.11 27.79 19.59
C ARG A 133 -0.64 26.57 18.84
N PHE A 134 -1.91 26.57 18.44
CA PHE A 134 -2.51 25.50 17.66
C PHE A 134 -1.85 25.31 16.29
N GLU A 135 -1.49 26.38 15.61
CA GLU A 135 -0.74 26.33 14.34
C GLU A 135 0.60 25.60 14.50
N LYS A 136 1.28 25.82 15.63
CA LYS A 136 2.53 25.09 15.94
C LYS A 136 2.31 23.61 16.27
N GLU A 137 1.20 23.30 16.91
CA GLU A 137 0.80 21.91 17.20
C GLU A 137 0.41 21.21 15.90
N ASP A 138 -0.32 21.85 15.01
CA ASP A 138 -0.72 21.34 13.70
C ASP A 138 0.49 21.00 12.81
N ALA A 139 1.53 21.80 12.86
CA ALA A 139 2.78 21.54 12.14
C ALA A 139 3.51 20.27 12.61
N ARG A 140 3.13 19.72 13.76
CA ARG A 140 3.70 18.49 14.34
C ARG A 140 2.78 17.28 14.24
N MET A 141 1.62 17.43 13.60
CA MET A 141 0.66 16.35 13.44
C MET A 141 1.26 15.23 12.57
N THR A 142 0.84 14.02 12.88
CA THR A 142 1.22 12.85 12.09
C THR A 142 0.62 12.95 10.69
N GLU A 143 1.47 12.88 9.68
CA GLU A 143 1.03 12.81 8.28
C GLU A 143 0.35 11.47 8.03
N MET A 144 -0.71 11.50 7.22
CA MET A 144 -1.36 10.29 6.75
C MET A 144 -0.35 9.51 5.90
N PRO A 145 -0.15 8.20 6.14
CA PRO A 145 0.71 7.43 5.27
C PRO A 145 0.15 7.42 3.85
N GLU A 146 1.01 7.56 2.86
CA GLU A 146 0.62 7.42 1.47
C GLU A 146 0.32 5.94 1.21
N GLN A 147 -0.89 5.68 0.76
CA GLN A 147 -1.26 4.36 0.25
C GLN A 147 -0.74 4.24 -1.18
N GLU A 148 -0.03 3.18 -1.47
CA GLU A 148 0.21 2.80 -2.85
C GLU A 148 -1.16 2.51 -3.47
N GLU A 149 -1.43 3.11 -4.63
CA GLU A 149 -2.67 2.86 -5.36
C GLU A 149 -2.71 1.38 -5.73
N ALA A 150 -3.54 0.62 -5.02
CA ALA A 150 -3.76 -0.77 -5.37
C ALA A 150 -4.51 -0.83 -6.70
N ILE A 151 -3.99 -1.60 -7.64
CA ILE A 151 -4.67 -1.86 -8.90
C ILE A 151 -5.82 -2.81 -8.60
N TYR A 152 -7.03 -2.29 -8.60
CA TYR A 152 -8.23 -3.11 -8.43
C TYR A 152 -8.71 -3.61 -9.80
N PHE A 153 -8.58 -4.91 -10.03
CA PHE A 153 -9.24 -5.56 -11.15
C PHE A 153 -10.65 -5.98 -10.73
N GLN A 154 -11.64 -5.38 -11.34
CA GLN A 154 -13.03 -5.83 -11.18
C GLN A 154 -13.32 -6.88 -12.26
N LEU A 155 -13.09 -8.15 -11.93
CA LEU A 155 -13.38 -9.28 -12.79
C LEU A 155 -14.87 -9.64 -12.68
N GLY A 156 -15.71 -8.98 -13.46
CA GLY A 156 -17.14 -9.27 -13.55
C GLY A 156 -17.96 -8.99 -12.28
N GLY A 157 -19.25 -8.78 -12.41
CA GLY A 157 -20.18 -8.72 -11.29
C GLY A 157 -20.69 -10.12 -10.90
N ALA A 158 -21.52 -10.18 -9.86
CA ALA A 158 -22.17 -11.44 -9.42
C ALA A 158 -22.94 -12.17 -10.54
N GLU A 159 -23.36 -11.44 -11.58
CA GLU A 159 -24.04 -11.98 -12.76
C GLU A 159 -23.09 -12.78 -13.68
N ALA A 160 -21.78 -12.58 -13.59
CA ALA A 160 -20.76 -13.30 -14.34
C ALA A 160 -20.29 -14.59 -13.64
N ALA A 161 -20.86 -14.93 -12.48
CA ALA A 161 -20.50 -16.12 -11.74
C ALA A 161 -20.92 -17.39 -12.51
N MET A 162 -19.94 -18.20 -12.89
CA MET A 162 -20.19 -19.46 -13.57
C MET A 162 -20.70 -20.50 -12.57
N PRO A 163 -21.80 -21.23 -12.83
CA PRO A 163 -22.29 -22.26 -11.93
C PRO A 163 -21.25 -23.37 -11.72
N ALA A 164 -21.10 -23.80 -10.48
CA ALA A 164 -20.21 -24.89 -10.13
C ALA A 164 -20.58 -26.17 -10.91
N GLY A 165 -19.58 -26.84 -11.48
CA GLY A 165 -19.74 -28.08 -12.22
C GLY A 165 -20.19 -27.92 -13.68
N LYS A 166 -20.53 -26.72 -14.16
CA LYS A 166 -20.81 -26.50 -15.58
C LYS A 166 -19.53 -26.63 -16.39
N THR A 167 -19.51 -27.55 -17.37
CA THR A 167 -18.39 -27.66 -18.30
C THR A 167 -18.34 -26.42 -19.20
N VAL A 168 -17.22 -25.72 -19.19
CA VAL A 168 -16.98 -24.47 -19.94
C VAL A 168 -16.22 -24.79 -21.22
N ILE A 169 -15.17 -25.60 -21.08
CA ILE A 169 -14.33 -26.05 -22.18
C ILE A 169 -14.17 -27.57 -22.06
N GLU A 170 -14.40 -28.24 -23.14
CA GLU A 170 -14.03 -29.64 -23.31
C GLU A 170 -13.24 -29.72 -24.62
N TYR A 171 -11.96 -30.03 -24.51
CA TYR A 171 -11.04 -29.99 -25.62
C TYR A 171 -10.20 -31.26 -25.67
N GLN A 172 -10.18 -31.87 -26.84
CA GLN A 172 -9.36 -33.03 -27.10
C GLN A 172 -8.52 -32.77 -28.34
N LEU A 173 -7.22 -32.86 -28.19
CA LEU A 173 -6.28 -32.67 -29.29
C LEU A 173 -5.32 -33.83 -29.30
N PRO A 174 -5.30 -34.62 -30.39
CA PRO A 174 -4.36 -35.74 -30.51
C PRO A 174 -2.90 -35.33 -30.48
N LYS A 175 -2.60 -34.17 -31.07
CA LYS A 175 -1.22 -33.68 -31.21
C LYS A 175 -1.22 -32.16 -31.32
N LEU A 176 -0.38 -31.52 -30.51
CA LEU A 176 -0.07 -30.11 -30.59
C LEU A 176 1.32 -29.93 -31.21
N GLU A 177 1.37 -29.19 -32.28
CA GLU A 177 2.62 -28.93 -33.03
C GLU A 177 2.89 -27.42 -33.12
N THR A 178 4.16 -27.08 -33.35
CA THR A 178 4.52 -25.67 -33.70
C THR A 178 3.89 -25.31 -35.04
N PRO A 179 3.65 -23.99 -35.32
CA PRO A 179 3.02 -23.57 -36.57
C PRO A 179 3.74 -23.99 -37.85
N ASP A 180 5.04 -24.24 -37.75
CA ASP A 180 5.88 -24.74 -38.83
C ASP A 180 5.81 -26.29 -38.97
N GLY A 181 5.19 -26.98 -38.03
CA GLY A 181 5.05 -28.42 -38.02
C GLY A 181 6.33 -29.22 -37.69
N GLU A 182 7.41 -28.53 -37.37
CA GLU A 182 8.72 -29.15 -37.14
C GLU A 182 8.81 -29.81 -35.76
N ARG A 183 8.05 -29.36 -34.79
CA ARG A 183 8.15 -29.84 -33.40
C ARG A 183 6.79 -30.20 -32.82
N VAL A 184 6.70 -31.37 -32.22
CA VAL A 184 5.54 -31.80 -31.42
C VAL A 184 5.72 -31.30 -30.00
N LEU A 185 4.78 -30.50 -29.53
CA LEU A 185 4.80 -29.88 -28.20
C LEU A 185 4.15 -30.81 -27.17
N ALA A 186 3.03 -31.44 -27.53
CA ALA A 186 2.33 -32.38 -26.66
C ALA A 186 1.43 -33.30 -27.47
N GLU A 187 1.17 -34.50 -26.93
CA GLU A 187 0.29 -35.51 -27.53
C GLU A 187 -0.84 -35.88 -26.58
N ASN A 188 -1.99 -36.28 -27.14
CA ASN A 188 -3.15 -36.79 -26.41
C ASN A 188 -3.65 -35.81 -25.33
N ILE A 189 -3.73 -34.51 -25.65
CA ILE A 189 -4.20 -33.49 -24.73
C ILE A 189 -5.69 -33.65 -24.52
N THR A 190 -6.11 -33.88 -23.30
CA THR A 190 -7.51 -33.85 -22.90
C THR A 190 -7.67 -32.78 -21.80
N LEU A 191 -8.38 -31.70 -22.11
CA LEU A 191 -8.62 -30.61 -21.20
C LEU A 191 -10.13 -30.48 -20.98
N LYS A 192 -10.56 -30.59 -19.74
CA LYS A 192 -11.94 -30.39 -19.35
C LYS A 192 -11.98 -29.39 -18.21
N ILE A 193 -12.47 -28.19 -18.51
CA ILE A 193 -12.57 -27.09 -17.55
C ILE A 193 -14.02 -26.91 -17.13
N ARG A 194 -14.23 -26.87 -15.82
CA ARG A 194 -15.52 -26.61 -15.21
C ARG A 194 -15.50 -25.27 -14.47
N GLY A 195 -16.58 -24.51 -14.54
CA GLY A 195 -16.65 -23.29 -13.75
C GLY A 195 -16.84 -23.60 -12.26
N PRO A 196 -16.22 -22.87 -11.35
CA PRO A 196 -15.27 -21.74 -11.48
C PRO A 196 -13.79 -22.14 -11.30
N GLU A 197 -13.31 -23.17 -11.98
CA GLU A 197 -11.93 -23.65 -11.89
C GLU A 197 -10.94 -22.58 -12.36
N LYS A 198 -9.80 -22.50 -11.66
CA LYS A 198 -8.64 -21.66 -12.01
C LYS A 198 -7.51 -22.59 -12.41
N ILE A 199 -7.03 -22.45 -13.64
CA ILE A 199 -6.05 -23.36 -14.21
C ILE A 199 -4.76 -22.59 -14.50
N CYS A 200 -3.64 -23.14 -14.07
CA CYS A 200 -2.31 -22.66 -14.41
C CYS A 200 -1.62 -23.72 -15.31
N ILE A 201 -1.05 -23.24 -16.41
CA ILE A 201 -0.25 -24.07 -17.30
C ILE A 201 1.22 -23.78 -16.99
N VAL A 202 1.99 -24.83 -16.69
CA VAL A 202 3.41 -24.73 -16.31
C VAL A 202 4.22 -25.59 -17.26
N GLY A 203 5.39 -25.14 -17.65
CA GLY A 203 6.32 -25.87 -18.50
C GLY A 203 7.71 -25.24 -18.52
N PRO A 204 8.72 -25.94 -19.01
CA PRO A 204 10.05 -25.38 -19.19
C PRO A 204 10.05 -24.30 -20.27
N ASN A 205 11.02 -23.37 -20.19
CA ASN A 205 11.18 -22.32 -21.19
C ASN A 205 11.35 -22.90 -22.60
N GLY A 206 10.61 -22.34 -23.56
CA GLY A 206 10.61 -22.84 -24.93
C GLY A 206 9.80 -24.12 -25.14
N ALA A 207 8.94 -24.51 -24.20
CA ALA A 207 8.07 -25.69 -24.35
C ALA A 207 6.91 -25.45 -25.32
N GLY A 208 6.61 -24.20 -25.66
CA GLY A 208 5.52 -23.90 -26.58
C GLY A 208 5.24 -22.43 -26.74
#